data_63571fbc4572dcd7b0b722e61b3dcae7
#
_entry.id   63571fbc4572dcd7b0b722e61b3dcae7
#
_cell.length_a   1.000
_cell.length_b   1.000
_cell.length_c   1.000
_cell.angle_alpha   90.00
_cell.angle_beta   90.00
_cell.angle_gamma   90.00
#
_symmetry.space_group_name_H-M   'P 1'
#
loop_
_entity.id
_entity.type
_entity.pdbx_description
1 polymer ?
#
loop_
_entity_poly.entity_id
_entity_poly.type
_entity_poly.pdbx_seq_one_letter_code
_entity_poly.pdbx_strand_id
1 'polypeptide(L)'
;MEKKIKKAVIPAAGLGTRFLPATKAQPKEMLPIIDKPTLQYIIEECVASGIEEILIITGRNKKSIEDHFDRSIELEMELEKEGKKEMLEMVRNISDMVNIHFIRQKEPRGLGHAILCAKTFVGDEPFAVLLGDDIVYNDQKPCLKQLIDCYGEYNTSVLGVQTVAPENVNKYGIVGGIQIEDRVYKVKELVEKPSLEEATSNVAILGRYIITPRIFEILENTAPGKGNEMQLTDALLNLIEEEAMYAYDFEGRRYDVGDKLGFLEATVEYALRREELRDDFIGYLKTIIL
;
A
#
# COMPACT_ATOMS: atom_id res chain seq x y z
N MET A 1 6.02 22.17 16.99
CA MET A 1 6.56 21.96 15.64
C MET A 1 5.74 20.87 15.01
N GLU A 2 5.23 21.11 13.83
CA GLU A 2 4.49 20.13 13.06
C GLU A 2 5.41 18.94 12.73
N LYS A 3 4.99 17.73 13.13
CA LYS A 3 5.77 16.50 12.82
C LYS A 3 5.50 16.12 11.38
N LYS A 4 6.52 16.19 10.53
CA LYS A 4 6.43 15.75 9.12
C LYS A 4 6.38 14.23 9.05
N ILE A 5 5.62 13.71 8.09
CA ILE A 5 5.60 12.27 7.78
C ILE A 5 6.83 11.93 6.95
N LYS A 6 7.80 11.24 7.53
CA LYS A 6 9.07 10.88 6.88
C LYS A 6 9.27 9.38 6.72
N LYS A 7 8.53 8.59 7.49
CA LYS A 7 8.64 7.13 7.54
C LYS A 7 7.40 6.47 6.97
N ALA A 8 7.61 5.40 6.20
CA ALA A 8 6.54 4.53 5.74
C ALA A 8 6.77 3.08 6.15
N VAL A 9 5.69 2.36 6.41
CA VAL A 9 5.68 0.93 6.71
C VAL A 9 4.86 0.21 5.64
N ILE A 10 5.45 -0.79 5.01
CA ILE A 10 4.81 -1.58 3.96
C ILE A 10 4.71 -3.04 4.41
N PRO A 11 3.52 -3.50 4.81
CA PRO A 11 3.30 -4.91 5.12
C PRO A 11 3.35 -5.78 3.86
N ALA A 12 4.31 -6.69 3.79
CA ALA A 12 4.53 -7.62 2.66
C ALA A 12 4.72 -9.08 3.14
N ALA A 13 4.20 -9.43 4.33
CA ALA A 13 4.40 -10.75 4.94
C ALA A 13 3.33 -11.79 4.51
N GLY A 14 2.30 -11.40 3.78
CA GLY A 14 1.19 -12.26 3.36
C GLY A 14 1.62 -13.42 2.45
N LEU A 15 0.92 -14.55 2.50
CA LEU A 15 1.24 -15.77 1.75
C LEU A 15 0.89 -15.70 0.25
N GLY A 16 0.04 -14.77 -0.16
CA GLY A 16 -0.33 -14.57 -1.57
C GLY A 16 -1.13 -15.73 -2.18
N THR A 17 -1.92 -16.44 -1.42
CA THR A 17 -2.61 -17.68 -1.83
C THR A 17 -3.57 -17.49 -3.02
N ARG A 18 -4.10 -16.28 -3.23
CA ARG A 18 -4.98 -15.96 -4.36
C ARG A 18 -4.29 -16.14 -5.73
N PHE A 19 -2.97 -16.02 -5.78
CA PHE A 19 -2.16 -16.13 -7.00
C PHE A 19 -1.39 -17.45 -7.13
N LEU A 20 -1.75 -18.47 -6.35
CA LEU A 20 -1.19 -19.80 -6.60
C LEU A 20 -1.59 -20.28 -8.01
N PRO A 21 -0.67 -20.97 -8.73
CA PRO A 21 0.64 -21.48 -8.28
C PRO A 21 1.81 -20.48 -8.35
N ALA A 22 1.68 -19.30 -8.99
CA ALA A 22 2.78 -18.35 -9.18
C ALA A 22 3.44 -17.95 -7.85
N THR A 23 2.66 -17.70 -6.83
CA THR A 23 3.14 -17.28 -5.50
C THR A 23 3.67 -18.40 -4.62
N LYS A 24 3.79 -19.63 -5.13
CA LYS A 24 4.48 -20.70 -4.43
C LYS A 24 5.95 -20.38 -4.16
N ALA A 25 6.61 -19.73 -5.11
CA ALA A 25 8.04 -19.36 -5.02
C ALA A 25 8.28 -17.85 -5.09
N GLN A 26 7.35 -17.08 -5.67
CA GLN A 26 7.46 -15.65 -5.88
C GLN A 26 6.50 -14.89 -4.96
N PRO A 27 6.96 -13.86 -4.21
CA PRO A 27 6.06 -12.98 -3.47
C PRO A 27 5.02 -12.33 -4.39
N LYS A 28 3.77 -12.19 -3.94
CA LYS A 28 2.73 -11.50 -4.73
C LYS A 28 3.12 -10.05 -5.06
N GLU A 29 3.85 -9.42 -4.16
CA GLU A 29 4.34 -8.05 -4.25
C GLU A 29 5.40 -7.88 -5.36
N MET A 30 5.99 -9.01 -5.82
CA MET A 30 6.97 -9.05 -6.92
C MET A 30 6.36 -9.51 -8.26
N LEU A 31 5.05 -9.74 -8.32
CA LEU A 31 4.37 -9.97 -9.60
C LEU A 31 4.43 -8.68 -10.42
N PRO A 32 4.90 -8.74 -11.68
CA PRO A 32 5.13 -7.54 -12.46
C PRO A 32 3.85 -7.05 -13.16
N ILE A 33 3.59 -5.76 -13.08
CA ILE A 33 2.69 -5.05 -14.00
C ILE A 33 3.54 -4.63 -15.18
N ILE A 34 3.40 -5.34 -16.30
CA ILE A 34 4.27 -5.30 -17.48
C ILE A 34 5.67 -5.81 -17.12
N ASP A 35 6.57 -4.93 -16.69
CA ASP A 35 7.98 -5.21 -16.39
C ASP A 35 8.43 -4.69 -15.01
N LYS A 36 7.55 -4.00 -14.27
CA LYS A 36 7.84 -3.40 -12.98
C LYS A 36 7.07 -4.14 -11.87
N PRO A 37 7.74 -4.62 -10.81
CA PRO A 37 7.06 -5.25 -9.68
C PRO A 37 6.04 -4.33 -9.02
N THR A 38 4.91 -4.89 -8.57
CA THR A 38 3.85 -4.17 -7.85
C THR A 38 4.41 -3.30 -6.71
N LEU A 39 5.32 -3.85 -5.92
CA LEU A 39 5.91 -3.17 -4.77
C LEU A 39 6.70 -1.92 -5.16
N GLN A 40 7.35 -1.92 -6.33
CA GLN A 40 8.11 -0.76 -6.79
C GLN A 40 7.21 0.45 -7.05
N TYR A 41 6.01 0.26 -7.61
CA TYR A 41 5.03 1.36 -7.75
C TYR A 41 4.67 1.99 -6.41
N ILE A 42 4.53 1.18 -5.36
CA ILE A 42 4.19 1.63 -4.01
C ILE A 42 5.36 2.42 -3.39
N ILE A 43 6.60 1.96 -3.60
CA ILE A 43 7.79 2.65 -3.12
C ILE A 43 7.99 3.98 -3.86
N GLU A 44 7.79 3.99 -5.19
CA GLU A 44 7.83 5.22 -5.99
C GLU A 44 6.79 6.25 -5.50
N GLU A 45 5.59 5.80 -5.12
CA GLU A 45 4.57 6.67 -4.50
C GLU A 45 5.06 7.27 -3.17
N CYS A 46 5.73 6.46 -2.32
CA CYS A 46 6.33 6.94 -1.08
C CYS A 46 7.38 8.04 -1.35
N VAL A 47 8.31 7.79 -2.27
CA VAL A 47 9.37 8.73 -2.63
C VAL A 47 8.78 10.03 -3.19
N ALA A 48 7.83 9.94 -4.11
CA ALA A 48 7.14 11.09 -4.70
C ALA A 48 6.32 11.89 -3.67
N SER A 49 5.98 11.27 -2.54
CA SER A 49 5.26 11.91 -1.42
C SER A 49 6.18 12.52 -0.36
N GLY A 50 7.51 12.36 -0.49
CA GLY A 50 8.50 12.92 0.42
C GLY A 50 8.88 12.04 1.61
N ILE A 51 8.64 10.71 1.51
CA ILE A 51 9.11 9.73 2.49
C ILE A 51 10.63 9.57 2.35
N GLU A 52 11.34 9.54 3.47
CA GLU A 52 12.80 9.44 3.55
C GLU A 52 13.28 8.03 3.93
N GLU A 53 12.48 7.28 4.69
CA GLU A 53 12.80 5.94 5.17
C GLU A 53 11.58 5.01 5.02
N ILE A 54 11.80 3.81 4.50
CA ILE A 54 10.76 2.80 4.33
C ILE A 54 11.12 1.54 5.09
N LEU A 55 10.19 1.01 5.87
CA LEU A 55 10.29 -0.31 6.48
C LEU A 55 9.36 -1.28 5.77
N ILE A 56 9.92 -2.33 5.20
CA ILE A 56 9.15 -3.43 4.63
C ILE A 56 9.05 -4.56 5.66
N ILE A 57 7.82 -4.92 6.04
CA ILE A 57 7.58 -6.05 6.94
C ILE A 57 7.46 -7.31 6.09
N THR A 58 8.53 -8.11 6.06
CA THR A 58 8.58 -9.33 5.25
C THR A 58 8.15 -10.59 6.03
N GLY A 59 7.79 -11.62 5.28
CA GLY A 59 7.55 -12.97 5.79
C GLY A 59 8.65 -13.95 5.38
N ARG A 60 8.36 -15.23 5.57
CA ARG A 60 9.23 -16.29 5.06
C ARG A 60 9.15 -16.35 3.53
N ASN A 61 10.26 -16.66 2.85
CA ASN A 61 10.35 -16.79 1.37
C ASN A 61 10.08 -15.48 0.61
N LYS A 62 10.49 -14.33 1.16
CA LYS A 62 10.32 -13.01 0.53
C LYS A 62 11.66 -12.38 0.07
N LYS A 63 12.73 -13.20 -0.07
CA LYS A 63 14.07 -12.73 -0.37
C LYS A 63 14.17 -11.93 -1.69
N SER A 64 13.36 -12.28 -2.69
CA SER A 64 13.35 -11.53 -3.95
C SER A 64 12.87 -10.07 -3.83
N ILE A 65 12.22 -9.69 -2.73
CA ILE A 65 11.93 -8.29 -2.41
C ILE A 65 13.23 -7.58 -2.04
N GLU A 66 14.03 -8.18 -1.16
CA GLU A 66 15.33 -7.64 -0.75
C GLU A 66 16.27 -7.55 -1.97
N ASP A 67 16.41 -8.66 -2.71
CA ASP A 67 17.27 -8.75 -3.90
C ASP A 67 16.90 -7.71 -4.99
N HIS A 68 15.63 -7.29 -5.10
CA HIS A 68 15.19 -6.30 -6.10
C HIS A 68 15.65 -4.88 -5.79
N PHE A 69 15.67 -4.52 -4.50
CA PHE A 69 16.05 -3.17 -4.06
C PHE A 69 17.52 -3.07 -3.63
N ASP A 70 18.22 -4.20 -3.52
CA ASP A 70 19.67 -4.24 -3.31
C ASP A 70 20.42 -4.05 -4.62
N ARG A 71 21.69 -3.64 -4.54
CA ARG A 71 22.56 -3.53 -5.72
C ARG A 71 22.93 -4.90 -6.26
N SER A 72 22.80 -5.06 -7.57
CA SER A 72 23.24 -6.25 -8.31
C SER A 72 24.55 -5.95 -9.04
N ILE A 73 25.68 -6.07 -8.34
CA ILE A 73 27.00 -5.68 -8.85
C ILE A 73 27.36 -6.43 -10.14
N GLU A 74 27.05 -7.73 -10.20
CA GLU A 74 27.33 -8.56 -11.38
C GLU A 74 26.55 -8.09 -12.61
N LEU A 75 25.26 -7.75 -12.43
CA LEU A 75 24.42 -7.22 -13.50
C LEU A 75 24.93 -5.83 -13.95
N GLU A 76 25.24 -4.96 -13.00
CA GLU A 76 25.77 -3.62 -13.30
C GLU A 76 27.07 -3.69 -14.12
N MET A 77 28.00 -4.57 -13.74
CA MET A 77 29.26 -4.78 -14.48
C MET A 77 29.04 -5.30 -15.89
N GLU A 78 28.08 -6.20 -16.10
CA GLU A 78 27.78 -6.73 -17.44
C GLU A 78 27.11 -5.65 -18.31
N LEU A 79 26.16 -4.87 -17.77
CA LEU A 79 25.52 -3.76 -18.49
C LEU A 79 26.55 -2.66 -18.86
N GLU A 80 27.49 -2.37 -17.97
CA GLU A 80 28.57 -1.40 -18.23
C GLU A 80 29.50 -1.90 -19.32
N LYS A 81 29.92 -3.17 -19.28
CA LYS A 81 30.75 -3.80 -20.31
C LYS A 81 30.09 -3.83 -21.70
N GLU A 82 28.75 -4.06 -21.73
CA GLU A 82 27.96 -4.05 -22.96
C GLU A 82 27.61 -2.63 -23.45
N GLY A 83 27.94 -1.59 -22.68
CA GLY A 83 27.62 -0.20 -23.00
C GLY A 83 26.14 0.16 -22.89
N LYS A 84 25.33 -0.64 -22.19
CA LYS A 84 23.87 -0.45 -21.97
C LYS A 84 23.60 0.57 -20.87
N LYS A 85 23.97 1.83 -21.11
CA LYS A 85 23.95 2.90 -20.10
C LYS A 85 22.57 3.15 -19.48
N GLU A 86 21.51 3.19 -20.29
CA GLU A 86 20.14 3.44 -19.81
C GLU A 86 19.66 2.33 -18.86
N MET A 87 19.94 1.05 -19.20
CA MET A 87 19.60 -0.08 -18.33
C MET A 87 20.43 -0.07 -17.04
N LEU A 88 21.72 0.29 -17.12
CA LEU A 88 22.57 0.42 -15.95
C LEU A 88 22.07 1.51 -15.00
N GLU A 89 21.70 2.66 -15.54
CA GLU A 89 21.14 3.76 -14.75
C GLU A 89 19.79 3.37 -14.14
N MET A 90 18.92 2.69 -14.89
CA MET A 90 17.66 2.16 -14.37
C MET A 90 17.88 1.24 -13.16
N VAL A 91 18.79 0.27 -13.25
CA VAL A 91 19.07 -0.69 -12.16
C VAL A 91 19.64 0.03 -10.93
N ARG A 92 20.57 0.98 -11.12
CA ARG A 92 21.13 1.78 -10.02
C ARG A 92 20.06 2.63 -9.34
N ASN A 93 19.21 3.29 -10.12
CA ASN A 93 18.13 4.14 -9.58
C ASN A 93 17.14 3.36 -8.71
N ILE A 94 16.89 2.08 -9.00
CA ILE A 94 16.05 1.23 -8.13
C ILE A 94 16.69 1.07 -6.75
N SER A 95 17.99 0.78 -6.70
CA SER A 95 18.70 0.55 -5.43
C SER A 95 18.96 1.84 -4.63
N ASP A 96 19.07 2.97 -5.32
CA ASP A 96 19.39 4.26 -4.70
C ASP A 96 18.13 5.11 -4.42
N MET A 97 16.94 4.58 -4.69
CA MET A 97 15.67 5.33 -4.67
C MET A 97 15.34 5.92 -3.30
N VAL A 98 15.52 5.15 -2.24
CA VAL A 98 15.20 5.52 -0.85
C VAL A 98 15.87 4.56 0.12
N ASN A 99 16.05 4.97 1.38
CA ASN A 99 16.52 4.05 2.43
C ASN A 99 15.46 3.03 2.78
N ILE A 100 15.72 1.75 2.49
CA ILE A 100 14.80 0.63 2.77
C ILE A 100 15.37 -0.23 3.89
N HIS A 101 14.53 -0.52 4.88
CA HIS A 101 14.81 -1.42 5.99
C HIS A 101 13.88 -2.63 5.91
N PHE A 102 14.33 -3.77 6.40
CA PHE A 102 13.55 -5.01 6.42
C PHE A 102 13.43 -5.57 7.83
N ILE A 103 12.19 -5.85 8.24
CA ILE A 103 11.90 -6.58 9.48
C ILE A 103 11.02 -7.78 9.14
N ARG A 104 11.31 -8.92 9.77
CA ARG A 104 10.53 -10.13 9.56
C ARG A 104 9.39 -10.25 10.56
N GLN A 105 8.17 -10.35 10.07
CA GLN A 105 7.07 -10.89 10.86
C GLN A 105 7.23 -12.39 10.99
N LYS A 106 7.63 -12.86 12.18
CA LYS A 106 7.97 -14.28 12.42
C LYS A 106 6.75 -15.20 12.31
N GLU A 107 5.58 -14.70 12.70
CA GLU A 107 4.30 -15.41 12.72
C GLU A 107 3.24 -14.53 12.04
N PRO A 108 2.47 -15.05 11.08
CA PRO A 108 1.43 -14.29 10.38
C PRO A 108 0.17 -14.15 11.25
N ARG A 109 0.17 -13.20 12.18
CA ARG A 109 -0.92 -12.96 13.13
C ARG A 109 -1.81 -11.77 12.72
N GLY A 110 -1.86 -11.43 11.46
CA GLY A 110 -2.70 -10.36 10.92
C GLY A 110 -1.96 -9.05 10.65
N LEU A 111 -2.69 -8.09 10.05
CA LEU A 111 -2.15 -6.79 9.63
C LEU A 111 -1.73 -5.93 10.82
N GLY A 112 -2.55 -5.87 11.88
CA GLY A 112 -2.20 -5.13 13.09
C GLY A 112 -0.89 -5.62 13.72
N HIS A 113 -0.66 -6.94 13.75
CA HIS A 113 0.60 -7.49 14.22
C HIS A 113 1.78 -7.15 13.31
N ALA A 114 1.59 -7.09 12.00
CA ALA A 114 2.64 -6.63 11.09
C ALA A 114 3.04 -5.18 11.42
N ILE A 115 2.05 -4.29 11.59
CA ILE A 115 2.30 -2.90 11.99
C ILE A 115 3.01 -2.82 13.35
N LEU A 116 2.60 -3.63 14.33
CA LEU A 116 3.26 -3.68 15.65
C LEU A 116 4.75 -4.01 15.54
N CYS A 117 5.17 -4.84 14.57
CA CYS A 117 6.58 -5.12 14.32
C CYS A 117 7.40 -3.86 13.95
N ALA A 118 6.76 -2.80 13.49
CA ALA A 118 7.41 -1.54 13.11
C ALA A 118 7.68 -0.60 14.30
N LYS A 119 7.19 -0.89 15.52
CA LYS A 119 7.24 0.00 16.69
C LYS A 119 8.62 0.62 16.91
N THR A 120 9.68 -0.20 16.92
CA THR A 120 11.05 0.27 17.19
C THR A 120 11.61 1.16 16.07
N PHE A 121 11.25 0.90 14.81
CA PHE A 121 11.66 1.71 13.66
C PHE A 121 10.94 3.06 13.64
N VAL A 122 9.65 3.06 13.91
CA VAL A 122 8.82 4.27 13.88
C VAL A 122 9.15 5.19 15.06
N GLY A 123 9.30 4.62 16.26
CA GLY A 123 9.45 5.40 17.49
C GLY A 123 8.20 6.23 17.81
N ASP A 124 8.41 7.49 18.16
CA ASP A 124 7.35 8.43 18.57
C ASP A 124 6.93 9.39 17.43
N GLU A 125 7.10 8.97 16.18
CA GLU A 125 6.77 9.80 15.01
C GLU A 125 5.47 9.29 14.34
N PRO A 126 4.66 10.17 13.74
CA PRO A 126 3.59 9.76 12.85
C PRO A 126 4.20 9.14 11.59
N PHE A 127 3.53 8.15 11.03
CA PHE A 127 4.06 7.38 9.90
C PHE A 127 2.97 6.99 8.91
N ALA A 128 3.41 6.75 7.68
CA ALA A 128 2.54 6.22 6.63
C ALA A 128 2.49 4.69 6.67
N VAL A 129 1.35 4.12 6.31
CA VAL A 129 1.21 2.68 6.00
C VAL A 129 0.65 2.55 4.60
N LEU A 130 1.32 1.73 3.76
CA LEU A 130 0.85 1.41 2.42
C LEU A 130 0.76 -0.10 2.27
N LEU A 131 -0.42 -0.61 1.91
CA LEU A 131 -0.59 -2.04 1.67
C LEU A 131 0.08 -2.46 0.35
N GLY A 132 0.78 -3.59 0.38
CA GLY A 132 1.61 -4.09 -0.71
C GLY A 132 0.85 -4.63 -1.93
N ASP A 133 -0.48 -4.58 -1.92
CA ASP A 133 -1.38 -5.07 -2.96
C ASP A 133 -2.40 -4.05 -3.44
N ASP A 134 -2.22 -2.79 -3.09
CA ASP A 134 -3.01 -1.67 -3.58
C ASP A 134 -2.12 -0.68 -4.35
N ILE A 135 -2.44 -0.42 -5.62
CA ILE A 135 -1.78 0.62 -6.43
C ILE A 135 -2.78 1.72 -6.72
N VAL A 136 -2.35 2.97 -6.58
CA VAL A 136 -3.15 4.13 -6.97
C VAL A 136 -2.40 4.91 -8.04
N TYR A 137 -3.04 5.09 -9.19
CA TYR A 137 -2.55 5.96 -10.25
C TYR A 137 -3.18 7.35 -10.13
N ASN A 138 -2.35 8.36 -10.06
CA ASN A 138 -2.72 9.75 -10.20
C ASN A 138 -1.53 10.49 -10.81
N ASP A 139 -1.73 11.18 -11.93
CA ASP A 139 -0.70 11.90 -12.68
C ASP A 139 -0.41 13.30 -12.13
N GLN A 140 -1.26 13.82 -11.22
CA GLN A 140 -1.11 15.15 -10.64
C GLN A 140 -0.48 15.09 -9.24
N LYS A 141 -1.01 14.24 -8.37
CA LYS A 141 -0.63 14.21 -6.96
C LYS A 141 -0.75 12.79 -6.39
N PRO A 142 0.34 12.15 -5.94
CA PRO A 142 0.30 10.82 -5.35
C PRO A 142 -0.74 10.71 -4.24
N CYS A 143 -1.39 9.55 -4.12
CA CYS A 143 -2.42 9.33 -3.10
C CYS A 143 -1.86 9.57 -1.69
N LEU A 144 -0.69 9.03 -1.38
CA LEU A 144 -0.05 9.26 -0.08
C LEU A 144 0.20 10.75 0.19
N LYS A 145 0.60 11.53 -0.83
CA LYS A 145 0.80 12.97 -0.68
C LYS A 145 -0.48 13.71 -0.34
N GLN A 146 -1.62 13.28 -0.87
CA GLN A 146 -2.92 13.85 -0.52
C GLN A 146 -3.24 13.61 0.97
N LEU A 147 -2.96 12.41 1.49
CA LEU A 147 -3.17 12.09 2.91
C LEU A 147 -2.18 12.87 3.80
N ILE A 148 -0.93 13.05 3.38
CA ILE A 148 0.07 13.85 4.11
C ILE A 148 -0.39 15.31 4.24
N ASP A 149 -0.97 15.87 3.19
CA ASP A 149 -1.47 17.24 3.23
C ASP A 149 -2.69 17.35 4.17
N CYS A 150 -3.62 16.40 4.13
CA CYS A 150 -4.71 16.32 5.09
C CYS A 150 -4.19 16.17 6.55
N TYR A 151 -3.15 15.34 6.76
CA TYR A 151 -2.49 15.24 8.06
C TYR A 151 -1.92 16.60 8.52
N GLY A 152 -1.33 17.38 7.61
CA GLY A 152 -0.82 18.72 7.91
C GLY A 152 -1.89 19.68 8.44
N GLU A 153 -3.14 19.51 8.03
CA GLU A 153 -4.26 20.34 8.49
C GLU A 153 -4.79 19.89 9.87
N TYR A 154 -4.92 18.58 10.08
CA TYR A 154 -5.59 18.03 11.27
C TYR A 154 -4.63 17.52 12.36
N ASN A 155 -3.37 17.24 12.03
CA ASN A 155 -2.33 16.73 12.93
C ASN A 155 -2.73 15.46 13.71
N THR A 156 -3.50 14.58 13.09
CA THR A 156 -3.96 13.30 13.65
C THR A 156 -4.10 12.25 12.56
N SER A 157 -4.41 11.00 12.93
CA SER A 157 -4.50 9.88 12.00
C SER A 157 -5.47 10.15 10.85
N VAL A 158 -5.05 9.79 9.62
CA VAL A 158 -5.82 9.95 8.37
C VAL A 158 -5.89 8.63 7.63
N LEU A 159 -7.10 8.22 7.25
CA LEU A 159 -7.37 7.01 6.46
C LEU A 159 -7.64 7.38 5.01
N GLY A 160 -6.97 6.74 4.06
CA GLY A 160 -7.28 6.88 2.63
C GLY A 160 -8.49 6.05 2.26
N VAL A 161 -9.53 6.69 1.75
CA VAL A 161 -10.80 6.04 1.43
C VAL A 161 -11.27 6.36 0.03
N GLN A 162 -12.14 5.51 -0.51
CA GLN A 162 -13.02 5.80 -1.65
C GLN A 162 -14.35 5.06 -1.47
N THR A 163 -15.37 5.55 -2.16
CA THR A 163 -16.65 4.85 -2.24
C THR A 163 -16.51 3.61 -3.12
N VAL A 164 -16.94 2.45 -2.60
CA VAL A 164 -16.97 1.18 -3.34
C VAL A 164 -18.41 0.77 -3.65
N ALA A 165 -18.58 -0.15 -4.62
CA ALA A 165 -19.89 -0.74 -4.87
C ALA A 165 -20.37 -1.50 -3.61
N PRO A 166 -21.67 -1.42 -3.27
CA PRO A 166 -22.21 -2.01 -2.03
C PRO A 166 -21.87 -3.49 -1.85
N GLU A 167 -21.87 -4.27 -2.92
CA GLU A 167 -21.51 -5.69 -2.94
C GLU A 167 -20.05 -5.98 -2.57
N ASN A 168 -19.18 -4.96 -2.55
CA ASN A 168 -17.76 -5.09 -2.23
C ASN A 168 -17.39 -4.67 -0.80
N VAL A 169 -18.32 -4.18 0.02
CA VAL A 169 -18.03 -3.72 1.40
C VAL A 169 -17.39 -4.82 2.25
N ASN A 170 -17.75 -6.07 2.01
CA ASN A 170 -17.22 -7.24 2.73
C ASN A 170 -15.74 -7.56 2.45
N LYS A 171 -15.08 -6.80 1.57
CA LYS A 171 -13.65 -6.96 1.25
C LYS A 171 -12.76 -6.03 2.06
N TYR A 172 -13.31 -4.95 2.63
CA TYR A 172 -12.57 -3.82 3.19
C TYR A 172 -13.02 -3.45 4.59
N GLY A 173 -12.19 -2.71 5.31
CA GLY A 173 -12.63 -1.94 6.45
C GLY A 173 -13.52 -0.79 5.98
N ILE A 174 -14.70 -0.63 6.59
CA ILE A 174 -15.69 0.39 6.23
C ILE A 174 -15.70 1.49 7.27
N VAL A 175 -15.75 2.74 6.80
CA VAL A 175 -15.76 3.95 7.61
C VAL A 175 -17.18 4.46 7.79
N GLY A 176 -17.66 4.53 9.01
CA GLY A 176 -18.81 5.33 9.41
C GLY A 176 -18.35 6.71 9.91
N GLY A 177 -18.93 7.79 9.41
CA GLY A 177 -18.51 9.13 9.78
C GLY A 177 -19.38 10.23 9.22
N ILE A 178 -18.99 11.47 9.50
CA ILE A 178 -19.69 12.69 9.05
C ILE A 178 -18.74 13.44 8.13
N GLN A 179 -19.17 13.75 6.92
CA GLN A 179 -18.44 14.61 6.03
C GLN A 179 -18.40 16.03 6.61
N ILE A 180 -17.20 16.57 6.79
CA ILE A 180 -17.00 17.90 7.39
C ILE A 180 -16.52 18.94 6.38
N GLU A 181 -15.84 18.48 5.33
CA GLU A 181 -15.36 19.28 4.20
C GLU A 181 -15.45 18.47 2.92
N ASP A 182 -15.15 19.08 1.78
CA ASP A 182 -14.99 18.32 0.54
C ASP A 182 -13.92 17.24 0.73
N ARG A 183 -14.28 15.98 0.42
CA ARG A 183 -13.43 14.79 0.55
C ARG A 183 -12.96 14.43 1.97
N VAL A 184 -13.34 15.18 3.03
CA VAL A 184 -12.91 14.91 4.41
C VAL A 184 -14.07 14.45 5.27
N TYR A 185 -13.91 13.30 5.92
CA TYR A 185 -14.87 12.73 6.85
C TYR A 185 -14.24 12.66 8.24
N LYS A 186 -14.97 13.12 9.26
CA LYS A 186 -14.61 12.80 10.65
C LYS A 186 -15.11 11.39 10.97
N VAL A 187 -14.16 10.48 11.23
CA VAL A 187 -14.44 9.07 11.53
C VAL A 187 -15.16 8.94 12.87
N LYS A 188 -16.19 8.10 12.92
CA LYS A 188 -16.99 7.78 14.11
C LYS A 188 -17.00 6.30 14.40
N GLU A 189 -16.86 5.49 13.36
CA GLU A 189 -17.00 4.05 13.43
C GLU A 189 -16.16 3.40 12.35
N LEU A 190 -15.62 2.22 12.64
CA LEU A 190 -14.87 1.38 11.72
C LEU A 190 -15.34 -0.06 11.86
N VAL A 191 -15.64 -0.73 10.76
CA VAL A 191 -16.07 -2.14 10.77
C VAL A 191 -15.24 -2.93 9.76
N GLU A 192 -14.54 -3.98 10.23
CA GLU A 192 -13.71 -4.82 9.38
C GLU A 192 -14.55 -5.83 8.59
N LYS A 193 -14.57 -5.68 7.27
CA LYS A 193 -15.24 -6.59 6.33
C LYS A 193 -16.67 -6.94 6.75
N PRO A 194 -17.54 -5.93 6.91
CA PRO A 194 -18.91 -6.19 7.33
C PRO A 194 -19.71 -6.97 6.28
N SER A 195 -20.80 -7.59 6.68
CA SER A 195 -21.83 -7.96 5.71
C SER A 195 -22.50 -6.68 5.17
N LEU A 196 -23.29 -6.82 4.09
CA LEU A 196 -24.01 -5.69 3.52
C LEU A 196 -25.01 -5.07 4.53
N GLU A 197 -25.56 -5.88 5.41
CA GLU A 197 -26.52 -5.47 6.45
C GLU A 197 -25.83 -4.74 7.63
N GLU A 198 -24.57 -5.08 7.92
CA GLU A 198 -23.77 -4.49 9.00
C GLU A 198 -23.03 -3.23 8.55
N ALA A 199 -22.87 -3.02 7.24
CA ALA A 199 -22.13 -1.88 6.71
C ALA A 199 -22.88 -0.56 6.97
N THR A 200 -22.24 0.36 7.69
CA THR A 200 -22.80 1.68 8.00
C THR A 200 -22.68 2.68 6.87
N SER A 201 -21.85 2.36 5.88
CA SER A 201 -21.63 3.12 4.65
C SER A 201 -21.02 2.21 3.58
N ASN A 202 -20.68 2.78 2.42
CA ASN A 202 -19.84 2.14 1.41
C ASN A 202 -18.50 2.88 1.18
N VAL A 203 -18.06 3.66 2.16
CA VAL A 203 -16.76 4.32 2.19
C VAL A 203 -15.72 3.35 2.74
N ALA A 204 -14.86 2.84 1.88
CA ALA A 204 -13.90 1.78 2.18
C ALA A 204 -12.49 2.32 2.38
N ILE A 205 -11.77 1.77 3.35
CA ILE A 205 -10.35 2.06 3.55
C ILE A 205 -9.55 1.29 2.50
N LEU A 206 -8.75 2.01 1.71
CA LEU A 206 -8.09 1.44 0.54
C LEU A 206 -6.56 1.54 0.63
N GLY A 207 -6.02 0.89 1.65
CA GLY A 207 -4.60 0.56 1.73
C GLY A 207 -3.62 1.71 1.97
N ARG A 208 -4.08 2.93 2.24
CA ARG A 208 -3.26 4.10 2.56
C ARG A 208 -3.69 4.69 3.89
N TYR A 209 -2.72 4.88 4.78
CA TYR A 209 -2.95 5.40 6.13
C TYR A 209 -1.82 6.35 6.53
N ILE A 210 -2.16 7.40 7.27
CA ILE A 210 -1.23 8.10 8.16
C ILE A 210 -1.68 7.80 9.58
N ILE A 211 -0.78 7.32 10.42
CA ILE A 211 -1.14 6.82 11.76
C ILE A 211 -0.23 7.49 12.79
N THR A 212 -0.79 7.90 13.92
CA THR A 212 -0.03 8.39 15.06
C THR A 212 0.64 7.25 15.82
N PRO A 213 1.77 7.48 16.52
CA PRO A 213 2.48 6.41 17.24
C PRO A 213 1.67 5.81 18.40
N ARG A 214 0.60 6.47 18.85
CA ARG A 214 -0.32 5.94 19.87
C ARG A 214 -0.90 4.57 19.50
N ILE A 215 -1.02 4.28 18.23
CA ILE A 215 -1.49 2.97 17.73
C ILE A 215 -0.71 1.80 18.30
N PHE A 216 0.59 1.94 18.60
CA PHE A 216 1.41 0.82 19.08
C PHE A 216 0.99 0.35 20.48
N GLU A 217 0.66 1.27 21.38
CA GLU A 217 0.16 0.91 22.71
C GLU A 217 -1.21 0.22 22.63
N ILE A 218 -2.05 0.66 21.70
CA ILE A 218 -3.35 0.03 21.44
C ILE A 218 -3.15 -1.38 20.87
N LEU A 219 -2.28 -1.54 19.86
CA LEU A 219 -1.99 -2.84 19.25
C LEU A 219 -1.43 -3.85 20.25
N GLU A 220 -0.60 -3.43 21.21
CA GLU A 220 -0.09 -4.31 22.27
C GLU A 220 -1.20 -4.91 23.15
N ASN A 221 -2.35 -4.22 23.25
CA ASN A 221 -3.50 -4.62 24.05
C ASN A 221 -4.70 -5.10 23.21
N THR A 222 -4.58 -5.11 21.87
CA THR A 222 -5.66 -5.55 20.98
C THR A 222 -5.74 -7.08 20.94
N ALA A 223 -6.89 -7.62 21.31
CA ALA A 223 -7.16 -9.06 21.19
C ALA A 223 -7.32 -9.46 19.70
N PRO A 224 -7.07 -10.73 19.35
CA PRO A 224 -7.39 -11.23 18.02
C PRO A 224 -8.88 -11.07 17.69
N GLY A 225 -9.17 -10.50 16.52
CA GLY A 225 -10.52 -10.30 16.02
C GLY A 225 -10.90 -11.32 14.93
N LYS A 226 -11.51 -10.86 13.85
CA LYS A 226 -11.98 -11.69 12.74
C LYS A 226 -10.84 -12.56 12.18
N GLY A 227 -11.09 -13.84 12.00
CA GLY A 227 -10.11 -14.81 11.52
C GLY A 227 -9.02 -15.20 12.54
N ASN A 228 -9.18 -14.86 13.81
CA ASN A 228 -8.16 -15.03 14.86
C ASN A 228 -6.88 -14.26 14.56
N GLU A 229 -7.01 -13.12 13.89
CA GLU A 229 -5.91 -12.22 13.53
C GLU A 229 -6.03 -10.90 14.29
N MET A 230 -4.90 -10.26 14.62
CA MET A 230 -4.87 -8.89 15.11
C MET A 230 -5.18 -7.96 13.94
N GLN A 231 -6.41 -7.44 13.89
CA GLN A 231 -6.85 -6.56 12.81
C GLN A 231 -6.42 -5.11 13.11
N LEU A 232 -5.91 -4.44 12.07
CA LEU A 232 -5.56 -3.01 12.18
C LEU A 232 -6.83 -2.17 12.36
N THR A 233 -7.92 -2.53 11.70
CA THR A 233 -9.21 -1.82 11.80
C THR A 233 -9.75 -1.80 13.22
N ASP A 234 -9.61 -2.92 13.97
CA ASP A 234 -10.04 -2.99 15.37
C ASP A 234 -9.17 -2.09 16.27
N ALA A 235 -7.87 -2.04 16.00
CA ALA A 235 -6.98 -1.13 16.74
C ALA A 235 -7.24 0.34 16.41
N LEU A 236 -7.56 0.67 15.16
CA LEU A 236 -7.96 2.02 14.76
C LEU A 236 -9.31 2.42 15.37
N LEU A 237 -10.25 1.48 15.52
CA LEU A 237 -11.50 1.71 16.22
C LEU A 237 -11.26 2.07 17.70
N ASN A 238 -10.33 1.40 18.37
CA ASN A 238 -9.97 1.77 19.73
C ASN A 238 -9.22 3.12 19.78
N LEU A 239 -8.43 3.45 18.75
CA LEU A 239 -7.71 4.73 18.69
C LEU A 239 -8.66 5.93 18.59
N ILE A 240 -9.80 5.83 17.92
CA ILE A 240 -10.79 6.93 17.83
C ILE A 240 -11.47 7.28 19.15
N GLU A 241 -11.41 6.41 20.16
CA GLU A 241 -11.87 6.72 21.51
C GLU A 241 -10.92 7.67 22.26
N GLU A 242 -9.65 7.72 21.84
CA GLU A 242 -8.61 8.52 22.49
C GLU A 242 -8.24 9.80 21.71
N GLU A 243 -8.28 9.76 20.37
CA GLU A 243 -7.95 10.88 19.50
C GLU A 243 -8.91 11.00 18.31
N ALA A 244 -9.06 12.20 17.76
CA ALA A 244 -9.82 12.37 16.53
C ALA A 244 -9.12 11.66 15.37
N MET A 245 -9.91 11.14 14.41
CA MET A 245 -9.41 10.52 13.18
C MET A 245 -10.21 11.01 11.99
N TYR A 246 -9.54 11.18 10.87
CA TYR A 246 -10.20 11.61 9.64
C TYR A 246 -10.01 10.57 8.53
N ALA A 247 -10.94 10.55 7.60
CA ALA A 247 -10.83 9.80 6.36
C ALA A 247 -10.82 10.80 5.20
N TYR A 248 -9.88 10.61 4.27
CA TYR A 248 -9.73 11.43 3.09
C TYR A 248 -10.10 10.62 1.84
N ASP A 249 -11.12 11.05 1.11
CA ASP A 249 -11.54 10.48 -0.18
C ASP A 249 -10.56 10.90 -1.27
N PHE A 250 -9.50 10.10 -1.44
CA PHE A 250 -8.40 10.45 -2.33
C PHE A 250 -8.77 10.37 -3.81
N GLU A 251 -8.14 11.21 -4.59
CA GLU A 251 -8.21 11.21 -6.05
C GLU A 251 -7.21 10.23 -6.65
N GLY A 252 -7.66 9.49 -7.65
CA GLY A 252 -6.84 8.57 -8.40
C GLY A 252 -7.56 7.27 -8.75
N ARG A 253 -7.02 6.56 -9.72
CA ARG A 253 -7.51 5.24 -10.12
C ARG A 253 -6.82 4.17 -9.28
N ARG A 254 -7.55 3.56 -8.36
CA ARG A 254 -7.07 2.45 -7.55
C ARG A 254 -7.21 1.11 -8.27
N TYR A 255 -6.22 0.24 -8.07
CA TYR A 255 -6.22 -1.16 -8.51
C TYR A 255 -5.94 -2.06 -7.30
N ASP A 256 -6.88 -2.99 -7.03
CA ASP A 256 -6.66 -4.10 -6.08
C ASP A 256 -5.85 -5.19 -6.79
N VAL A 257 -4.52 -5.05 -6.76
CA VAL A 257 -3.62 -6.03 -7.39
C VAL A 257 -3.42 -7.29 -6.53
N GLY A 258 -4.08 -7.36 -5.38
CA GLY A 258 -4.25 -8.58 -4.59
C GLY A 258 -5.36 -9.50 -5.11
N ASP A 259 -6.17 -9.04 -6.07
CA ASP A 259 -7.18 -9.80 -6.79
C ASP A 259 -6.78 -10.02 -8.25
N LYS A 260 -7.16 -11.15 -8.84
CA LYS A 260 -6.76 -11.49 -10.22
C LYS A 260 -7.32 -10.52 -11.26
N LEU A 261 -8.58 -10.09 -11.10
CA LEU A 261 -9.21 -9.17 -12.04
C LEU A 261 -8.56 -7.78 -11.91
N GLY A 262 -8.42 -7.26 -10.69
CA GLY A 262 -7.76 -5.97 -10.46
C GLY A 262 -6.30 -5.94 -10.94
N PHE A 263 -5.58 -7.07 -10.84
CA PHE A 263 -4.24 -7.22 -11.41
C PHE A 263 -4.24 -7.13 -12.95
N LEU A 264 -5.23 -7.76 -13.61
CA LEU A 264 -5.37 -7.67 -15.07
C LEU A 264 -5.78 -6.26 -15.50
N GLU A 265 -6.71 -5.62 -14.79
CA GLU A 265 -7.11 -4.22 -15.06
C GLU A 265 -5.89 -3.29 -14.96
N ALA A 266 -5.09 -3.42 -13.89
CA ALA A 266 -3.85 -2.67 -13.74
C ALA A 266 -2.91 -2.91 -14.93
N THR A 267 -2.66 -4.17 -15.29
CA THR A 267 -1.76 -4.54 -16.39
C THR A 267 -2.20 -3.92 -17.71
N VAL A 268 -3.49 -4.00 -18.04
CA VAL A 268 -4.05 -3.44 -19.28
C VAL A 268 -3.94 -1.91 -19.27
N GLU A 269 -4.38 -1.25 -18.21
CA GLU A 269 -4.41 0.21 -18.16
C GLU A 269 -2.99 0.82 -18.10
N TYR A 270 -2.05 0.16 -17.40
CA TYR A 270 -0.64 0.60 -17.42
C TYR A 270 0.01 0.39 -18.78
N ALA A 271 -0.31 -0.71 -19.51
CA ALA A 271 0.16 -0.90 -20.89
C ALA A 271 -0.35 0.20 -21.83
N LEU A 272 -1.61 0.63 -21.66
CA LEU A 272 -2.19 1.72 -22.44
C LEU A 272 -1.60 3.10 -22.11
N ARG A 273 -0.97 3.27 -20.94
CA ARG A 273 -0.29 4.52 -20.55
C ARG A 273 1.15 4.60 -21.06
N ARG A 274 1.75 3.46 -21.47
CA ARG A 274 3.10 3.44 -22.03
C ARG A 274 3.09 3.78 -23.50
N GLU A 275 3.81 4.83 -23.89
CA GLU A 275 3.85 5.31 -25.28
C GLU A 275 4.37 4.22 -26.23
N GLU A 276 5.40 3.48 -25.82
CA GLU A 276 6.03 2.42 -26.61
C GLU A 276 5.16 1.17 -26.83
N LEU A 277 4.09 1.00 -26.05
CA LEU A 277 3.19 -0.16 -26.14
C LEU A 277 1.80 0.19 -26.61
N ARG A 278 1.36 1.43 -26.40
CA ARG A 278 -0.04 1.86 -26.52
C ARG A 278 -0.68 1.48 -27.85
N ASP A 279 -0.09 1.88 -28.95
CA ASP A 279 -0.72 1.77 -30.27
C ASP A 279 -0.81 0.31 -30.73
N ASP A 280 0.26 -0.44 -30.57
CA ASP A 280 0.30 -1.87 -30.89
C ASP A 280 -0.67 -2.66 -30.01
N PHE A 281 -0.72 -2.33 -28.70
CA PHE A 281 -1.61 -2.98 -27.77
C PHE A 281 -3.09 -2.67 -28.04
N ILE A 282 -3.44 -1.42 -28.38
CA ILE A 282 -4.79 -1.04 -28.84
C ILE A 282 -5.14 -1.82 -30.12
N GLY A 283 -4.22 -1.93 -31.06
CA GLY A 283 -4.38 -2.72 -32.28
C GLY A 283 -4.74 -4.17 -31.96
N TYR A 284 -3.97 -4.81 -31.06
CA TYR A 284 -4.21 -6.16 -30.60
C TYR A 284 -5.58 -6.31 -29.90
N LEU A 285 -5.90 -5.43 -28.95
CA LEU A 285 -7.18 -5.50 -28.21
C LEU A 285 -8.38 -5.46 -29.15
N LYS A 286 -8.34 -4.64 -30.22
CA LYS A 286 -9.40 -4.60 -31.24
C LYS A 286 -9.60 -5.91 -31.99
N THR A 287 -8.59 -6.80 -32.02
CA THR A 287 -8.71 -8.11 -32.68
C THR A 287 -9.37 -9.18 -31.81
N ILE A 288 -9.41 -8.99 -30.49
CA ILE A 288 -9.94 -9.97 -29.55
C ILE A 288 -11.27 -9.54 -28.90
N ILE A 289 -11.59 -8.25 -28.90
CA ILE A 289 -12.89 -7.74 -28.43
C ILE A 289 -13.82 -7.72 -29.64
N LEU A 290 -14.67 -8.73 -29.72
CA LEU A 290 -15.75 -8.82 -30.68
C LEU A 290 -17.05 -8.28 -30.08
#